data_7e066f2023a3ab043b8a42fd4afb5a0f
#
_entry.id   7e066f2023a3ab043b8a42fd4afb5a0f
#
_cell.length_a   1.000
_cell.length_b   1.000
_cell.length_c   1.000
_cell.angle_alpha   90.00
_cell.angle_beta   90.00
_cell.angle_gamma   90.00
#
_symmetry.space_group_name_H-M   'P 1'
#
loop_
_entity.id
_entity.type
_entity.pdbx_description
1 polymer ?
#
loop_
_entity_poly.entity_id
_entity_poly.type
_entity_poly.pdbx_seq_one_letter_code
_entity_poly.pdbx_strand_id
1 'polypeptide(L)'
;MEYEPVIGLEVHAQLLTRSKIFCGCSTSFGEEPNTQTCPVCTGQPGSLPVVNRKAVEFAIKLGVATSCRIASFSLFARKNYFYPDLPKGYQISMYEHPLAEDGFVEITFEGQRRRIHLIRIHMEEDAGKLKHGETPETASFSYVDFNRTGVPLVEIVSGPEIRSPQEAGDYLRKLRAILQYLEICTGDMEKGTFRCDANVSVRPKGQKEFGTRTELKNMNSFRHVEKALEYEIKRQIATLEDGGEVVQETRLWDVSQGITISMRGKEEAHDYRYFPDPDLVPLKVEEKWVEEIRKGLPELPDEKKERFVRQYQIPDYDAEILTSTKAMGVYYEECVRLFPEPKTVSNWMMGELLRELKHDEREIDQCPVTPQHLAEMLSMMKEGTISGKIAKDVFEEMYRTGGYPEKIVREKGWVQIVDEGEIEKAVEKAIEANPKQVEDYRKGKEKLFGFFVGEVMKQTRGKANPKLVNDLLRKKLKG
;
A
#
# COMPACT_ATOMS: atom_id res chain seq x y z
N MET A 1 8.14 -34.86 -9.75
CA MET A 1 6.70 -34.77 -9.36
C MET A 1 6.31 -33.31 -9.38
N GLU A 2 5.09 -32.94 -9.83
CA GLU A 2 4.69 -31.52 -9.77
C GLU A 2 4.10 -31.24 -8.38
N TYR A 3 4.62 -30.22 -7.69
CA TYR A 3 4.17 -29.81 -6.36
C TYR A 3 3.36 -28.51 -6.45
N GLU A 4 2.41 -28.35 -5.55
CA GLU A 4 1.69 -27.08 -5.33
C GLU A 4 1.92 -26.58 -3.90
N PRO A 5 2.18 -25.29 -3.70
CA PRO A 5 2.24 -24.71 -2.37
C PRO A 5 0.85 -24.50 -1.79
N VAL A 6 0.79 -24.54 -0.47
CA VAL A 6 -0.39 -24.22 0.35
C VAL A 6 0.06 -23.20 1.39
N ILE A 7 -0.50 -21.99 1.30
CA ILE A 7 -0.07 -20.85 2.09
C ILE A 7 -1.26 -20.29 2.86
N GLY A 8 -1.07 -20.04 4.15
CA GLY A 8 -1.94 -19.28 5.03
C GLY A 8 -1.16 -18.13 5.67
N LEU A 9 -1.81 -17.01 5.89
CA LEU A 9 -1.21 -15.80 6.44
C LEU A 9 -1.88 -15.39 7.74
N GLU A 10 -1.08 -14.99 8.72
CA GLU A 10 -1.50 -14.40 9.98
C GLU A 10 -1.03 -12.94 10.00
N VAL A 11 -1.96 -12.01 9.94
CA VAL A 11 -1.66 -10.58 9.87
C VAL A 11 -2.05 -9.90 11.16
N HIS A 12 -1.10 -9.20 11.77
CA HIS A 12 -1.32 -8.39 12.95
C HIS A 12 -1.33 -6.90 12.57
N ALA A 13 -2.41 -6.21 12.90
CA ALA A 13 -2.56 -4.78 12.60
C ALA A 13 -2.84 -3.98 13.88
N GLN A 14 -1.97 -3.02 14.20
CA GLN A 14 -2.18 -2.10 15.31
C GLN A 14 -3.30 -1.10 14.96
N LEU A 15 -4.26 -0.95 15.86
CA LEU A 15 -5.39 -0.06 15.67
C LEU A 15 -5.05 1.39 16.08
N LEU A 16 -5.46 2.34 15.25
CA LEU A 16 -5.24 3.79 15.43
C LEU A 16 -6.16 4.40 16.51
N THR A 17 -6.14 3.83 17.70
CA THR A 17 -6.82 4.42 18.86
C THR A 17 -5.91 5.41 19.57
N ARG A 18 -6.48 6.37 20.29
CA ARG A 18 -5.71 7.33 21.10
C ARG A 18 -5.19 6.74 22.42
N SER A 19 -5.80 5.66 22.87
CA SER A 19 -5.44 4.97 24.09
C SER A 19 -5.33 3.47 23.87
N LYS A 20 -4.60 2.81 24.75
CA LYS A 20 -4.40 1.36 24.75
C LYS A 20 -5.71 0.58 24.89
N ILE A 21 -5.64 -0.74 24.64
CA ILE A 21 -6.84 -1.59 24.59
C ILE A 21 -7.54 -1.71 25.95
N PHE A 22 -6.79 -1.70 27.05
CA PHE A 22 -7.34 -1.91 28.39
C PHE A 22 -7.02 -0.80 29.39
N CYS A 23 -6.39 0.30 28.99
CA CYS A 23 -6.09 1.43 29.85
C CYS A 23 -6.06 2.77 29.08
N GLY A 24 -5.92 3.88 29.82
CA GLY A 24 -5.89 5.23 29.25
C GLY A 24 -4.53 5.72 28.71
N CYS A 25 -3.47 4.90 28.75
CA CYS A 25 -2.16 5.30 28.23
C CYS A 25 -2.21 5.59 26.74
N SER A 26 -1.40 6.56 26.31
CA SER A 26 -1.29 6.93 24.89
C SER A 26 -0.73 5.78 24.04
N THR A 27 -1.09 5.79 22.75
CA THR A 27 -0.57 4.89 21.72
C THR A 27 0.35 5.62 20.75
N SER A 28 0.76 6.86 21.04
CA SER A 28 1.65 7.66 20.18
C SER A 28 2.98 6.93 19.95
N PHE A 29 3.43 6.96 18.70
CA PHE A 29 4.70 6.33 18.32
C PHE A 29 5.88 7.30 18.51
N GLY A 30 7.04 6.77 18.94
CA GLY A 30 8.29 7.54 18.97
C GLY A 30 8.55 8.31 20.24
N GLU A 31 7.75 8.15 21.28
CA GLU A 31 7.99 8.74 22.61
C GLU A 31 9.14 8.04 23.33
N GLU A 32 9.72 8.73 24.32
CA GLU A 32 10.79 8.17 25.17
C GLU A 32 10.37 6.83 25.81
N PRO A 33 11.27 5.84 25.88
CA PRO A 33 10.95 4.52 26.40
C PRO A 33 10.30 4.55 27.80
N ASN A 34 9.27 3.72 27.97
CA ASN A 34 8.55 3.54 29.23
C ASN A 34 7.81 4.77 29.78
N THR A 35 7.57 5.80 28.96
CA THR A 35 6.82 7.00 29.37
C THR A 35 5.30 6.85 29.19
N GLN A 36 4.85 5.89 28.37
CA GLN A 36 3.43 5.64 28.12
C GLN A 36 2.98 4.34 28.79
N THR A 37 3.20 4.24 30.10
CA THR A 37 2.89 3.06 30.89
C THR A 37 2.07 3.41 32.13
N CYS A 38 1.32 2.43 32.64
CA CYS A 38 0.58 2.55 33.90
C CYS A 38 0.47 1.18 34.59
N PRO A 39 -0.01 1.11 35.83
CA PRO A 39 -0.19 -0.16 36.55
C PRO A 39 -0.99 -1.23 35.77
N VAL A 40 -1.98 -0.82 34.96
CA VAL A 40 -2.80 -1.77 34.18
C VAL A 40 -1.97 -2.44 33.07
N CYS A 41 -1.35 -1.68 32.16
CA CYS A 41 -0.61 -2.26 31.05
C CYS A 41 0.69 -2.96 31.50
N THR A 42 1.24 -2.61 32.65
CA THR A 42 2.39 -3.31 33.25
C THR A 42 1.99 -4.44 34.21
N GLY A 43 0.69 -4.70 34.42
CA GLY A 43 0.20 -5.82 35.22
C GLY A 43 0.47 -5.73 36.70
N GLN A 44 0.45 -4.54 37.28
CA GLN A 44 0.66 -4.36 38.72
C GLN A 44 -0.51 -4.94 39.53
N PRO A 45 -0.24 -5.54 40.70
CA PRO A 45 -1.27 -6.11 41.56
C PRO A 45 -2.38 -5.09 41.89
N GLY A 46 -3.64 -5.53 41.76
CA GLY A 46 -4.82 -4.72 42.08
C GLY A 46 -5.29 -3.78 40.97
N SER A 47 -4.60 -3.73 39.83
CA SER A 47 -5.08 -3.00 38.65
C SER A 47 -6.05 -3.83 37.83
N LEU A 48 -7.12 -3.21 37.31
CA LEU A 48 -8.15 -3.89 36.52
C LEU A 48 -8.21 -3.31 35.10
N PRO A 49 -8.23 -4.17 34.07
CA PRO A 49 -8.37 -3.75 32.67
C PRO A 49 -9.82 -3.31 32.35
N VAL A 50 -9.96 -2.33 31.44
CA VAL A 50 -11.26 -1.91 30.89
C VAL A 50 -11.16 -1.79 29.37
N VAL A 51 -12.04 -2.50 28.66
CA VAL A 51 -12.01 -2.57 27.20
C VAL A 51 -12.24 -1.20 26.53
N ASN A 52 -11.37 -0.83 25.61
CA ASN A 52 -11.50 0.37 24.80
C ASN A 52 -12.58 0.17 23.72
N ARG A 53 -13.71 0.87 23.90
CA ARG A 53 -14.84 0.80 22.94
C ARG A 53 -14.42 1.14 21.49
N LYS A 54 -13.48 2.09 21.30
CA LYS A 54 -13.04 2.48 19.96
C LYS A 54 -12.23 1.39 19.27
N ALA A 55 -11.45 0.62 20.03
CA ALA A 55 -10.75 -0.54 19.48
C ALA A 55 -11.74 -1.61 19.01
N VAL A 56 -12.80 -1.89 19.79
CA VAL A 56 -13.87 -2.81 19.38
C VAL A 56 -14.58 -2.30 18.11
N GLU A 57 -14.93 -1.02 18.06
CA GLU A 57 -15.54 -0.41 16.87
C GLU A 57 -14.67 -0.59 15.63
N PHE A 58 -13.35 -0.38 15.73
CA PHE A 58 -12.42 -0.57 14.63
C PHE A 58 -12.33 -2.03 14.18
N ALA A 59 -12.31 -2.96 15.11
CA ALA A 59 -12.30 -4.39 14.78
C ALA A 59 -13.63 -4.82 14.12
N ILE A 60 -14.78 -4.32 14.56
CA ILE A 60 -16.07 -4.54 13.90
C ILE A 60 -16.07 -3.93 12.48
N LYS A 61 -15.56 -2.71 12.30
CA LYS A 61 -15.42 -2.09 10.97
C LYS A 61 -14.66 -2.99 10.01
N LEU A 62 -13.54 -3.55 10.44
CA LEU A 62 -12.75 -4.48 9.65
C LEU A 62 -13.55 -5.73 9.30
N GLY A 63 -14.18 -6.37 10.29
CA GLY A 63 -15.01 -7.56 10.08
C GLY A 63 -16.15 -7.31 9.08
N VAL A 64 -16.84 -6.18 9.19
CA VAL A 64 -17.91 -5.81 8.24
C VAL A 64 -17.36 -5.55 6.83
N ALA A 65 -16.22 -4.85 6.72
CA ALA A 65 -15.58 -4.54 5.44
C ALA A 65 -15.05 -5.78 4.71
N THR A 66 -14.71 -6.83 5.46
CA THR A 66 -14.27 -8.11 4.92
C THR A 66 -15.37 -9.18 4.89
N SER A 67 -16.63 -8.75 5.02
CA SER A 67 -17.81 -9.61 4.97
C SER A 67 -17.82 -10.73 6.01
N CYS A 68 -17.14 -10.55 7.13
CA CYS A 68 -17.19 -11.50 8.25
C CYS A 68 -18.54 -11.49 8.96
N ARG A 69 -18.89 -12.60 9.52
CA ARG A 69 -19.95 -12.73 10.52
C ARG A 69 -19.46 -12.19 11.86
N ILE A 70 -20.05 -11.10 12.34
CA ILE A 70 -19.72 -10.51 13.64
C ILE A 70 -20.39 -11.31 14.75
N ALA A 71 -19.61 -11.75 15.74
CA ALA A 71 -20.13 -12.46 16.90
C ALA A 71 -20.92 -11.52 17.82
N SER A 72 -22.12 -11.93 18.25
CA SER A 72 -22.92 -11.18 19.24
C SER A 72 -22.33 -11.28 20.66
N PHE A 73 -21.43 -12.23 20.86
CA PHE A 73 -20.77 -12.54 22.13
C PHE A 73 -19.32 -12.94 21.87
N SER A 74 -18.38 -12.32 22.57
CA SER A 74 -16.96 -12.64 22.52
C SER A 74 -16.34 -12.62 23.93
N LEU A 75 -15.26 -13.34 24.11
CA LEU A 75 -14.53 -13.42 25.37
C LEU A 75 -13.05 -13.10 25.15
N PHE A 76 -12.50 -12.28 26.02
CA PHE A 76 -11.06 -12.19 26.17
C PHE A 76 -10.53 -13.32 27.05
N ALA A 77 -9.43 -13.90 26.62
CA ALA A 77 -8.73 -14.97 27.31
C ALA A 77 -7.26 -14.60 27.57
N ARG A 78 -6.67 -15.22 28.56
CA ARG A 78 -5.24 -15.12 28.84
C ARG A 78 -4.48 -16.18 28.08
N LYS A 79 -3.56 -15.74 27.20
CA LYS A 79 -2.56 -16.55 26.52
C LYS A 79 -1.30 -16.56 27.39
N ASN A 80 -1.01 -17.63 28.10
CA ASN A 80 0.04 -17.65 29.10
C ASN A 80 1.39 -18.04 28.48
N TYR A 81 2.35 -17.14 28.50
CA TYR A 81 3.75 -17.41 28.18
C TYR A 81 4.64 -16.31 28.79
N PHE A 82 5.90 -16.67 29.05
CA PHE A 82 6.85 -15.77 29.69
C PHE A 82 7.83 -15.21 28.67
N TYR A 83 7.85 -13.90 28.55
CA TYR A 83 8.82 -13.18 27.74
C TYR A 83 9.14 -11.84 28.38
N PRO A 84 10.38 -11.29 28.26
CA PRO A 84 10.78 -10.06 28.96
C PRO A 84 9.91 -8.85 28.66
N ASP A 85 9.36 -8.75 27.44
CA ASP A 85 8.50 -7.66 27.02
C ASP A 85 7.01 -7.89 27.28
N LEU A 86 6.68 -8.96 27.99
CA LEU A 86 5.31 -9.30 28.44
C LEU A 86 5.23 -9.23 29.96
N PRO A 87 5.04 -8.01 30.54
CA PRO A 87 5.23 -7.79 32.00
C PRO A 87 4.24 -8.54 32.87
N LYS A 88 3.08 -8.92 32.34
CA LYS A 88 2.04 -9.69 33.06
C LYS A 88 2.31 -11.19 33.10
N GLY A 89 3.21 -11.69 32.24
CA GLY A 89 3.42 -13.11 32.01
C GLY A 89 2.32 -13.78 31.20
N TYR A 90 1.37 -13.00 30.68
CA TYR A 90 0.34 -13.43 29.74
C TYR A 90 -0.05 -12.28 28.80
N GLN A 91 -0.57 -12.61 27.63
CA GLN A 91 -1.19 -11.69 26.67
C GLN A 91 -2.70 -11.85 26.74
N ILE A 92 -3.44 -10.75 26.82
CA ILE A 92 -4.90 -10.80 26.67
C ILE A 92 -5.22 -10.84 25.18
N SER A 93 -5.96 -11.86 24.77
CA SER A 93 -6.33 -12.15 23.38
C SER A 93 -7.74 -12.75 23.36
N MET A 94 -8.27 -13.09 22.18
CA MET A 94 -9.49 -13.88 22.01
C MET A 94 -9.12 -15.23 21.39
N TYR A 95 -9.64 -16.33 21.93
CA TYR A 95 -9.32 -17.67 21.43
C TYR A 95 -10.57 -18.43 20.98
N GLU A 96 -11.42 -18.89 21.91
CA GLU A 96 -12.60 -19.69 21.60
C GLU A 96 -13.77 -18.87 21.02
N HIS A 97 -13.83 -17.59 21.36
CA HIS A 97 -14.91 -16.68 20.97
C HIS A 97 -14.35 -15.42 20.31
N PRO A 98 -13.83 -15.53 19.06
CA PRO A 98 -13.32 -14.38 18.33
C PRO A 98 -14.42 -13.37 18.00
N LEU A 99 -14.05 -12.16 17.67
CA LEU A 99 -14.99 -11.07 17.35
C LEU A 99 -15.69 -11.29 16.00
N ALA A 100 -14.98 -11.83 15.00
CA ALA A 100 -15.51 -12.02 13.66
C ALA A 100 -14.92 -13.26 13.00
N GLU A 101 -15.71 -13.92 12.16
CA GLU A 101 -15.38 -15.19 11.48
C GLU A 101 -15.98 -15.24 10.09
N ASP A 102 -15.49 -16.18 9.28
CA ASP A 102 -16.07 -16.57 7.99
C ASP A 102 -16.21 -15.41 6.98
N GLY A 103 -15.20 -14.55 6.89
CA GLY A 103 -15.13 -13.49 5.89
C GLY A 103 -14.24 -13.83 4.71
N PHE A 104 -13.93 -12.83 3.88
CA PHE A 104 -12.99 -12.99 2.78
C PHE A 104 -12.33 -11.67 2.37
N VAL A 105 -11.17 -11.80 1.74
CA VAL A 105 -10.54 -10.73 0.96
C VAL A 105 -10.51 -11.16 -0.49
N GLU A 106 -11.02 -10.33 -1.39
CA GLU A 106 -11.00 -10.59 -2.82
C GLU A 106 -9.73 -9.98 -3.44
N ILE A 107 -8.97 -10.80 -4.18
CA ILE A 107 -7.79 -10.38 -4.93
C ILE A 107 -8.00 -10.62 -6.42
N THR A 108 -7.27 -9.89 -7.26
CA THR A 108 -7.20 -10.17 -8.70
C THR A 108 -5.82 -10.74 -9.00
N PHE A 109 -5.76 -11.99 -9.41
CA PHE A 109 -4.52 -12.66 -9.78
C PHE A 109 -4.64 -13.25 -11.20
N GLU A 110 -3.69 -12.92 -12.08
CA GLU A 110 -3.71 -13.31 -13.50
C GLU A 110 -5.05 -13.00 -14.22
N GLY A 111 -5.66 -11.86 -13.88
CA GLY A 111 -6.94 -11.42 -14.44
C GLY A 111 -8.17 -12.15 -13.89
N GLN A 112 -8.02 -13.03 -12.91
CA GLN A 112 -9.11 -13.75 -12.27
C GLN A 112 -9.34 -13.23 -10.85
N ARG A 113 -10.61 -13.01 -10.49
CA ARG A 113 -10.99 -12.72 -9.10
C ARG A 113 -10.93 -13.99 -8.27
N ARG A 114 -10.25 -13.91 -7.14
CA ARG A 114 -10.14 -15.00 -6.15
C ARG A 114 -10.49 -14.49 -4.77
N ARG A 115 -11.27 -15.24 -4.05
CA ARG A 115 -11.60 -14.97 -2.66
C ARG A 115 -10.70 -15.81 -1.76
N ILE A 116 -9.97 -15.12 -0.91
CA ILE A 116 -9.17 -15.72 0.16
C ILE A 116 -10.02 -15.67 1.43
N HIS A 117 -10.40 -16.81 1.94
CA HIS A 117 -11.22 -16.94 3.15
C HIS A 117 -10.49 -16.36 4.35
N LEU A 118 -11.21 -15.68 5.22
CA LEU A 118 -10.77 -15.27 6.55
C LEU A 118 -11.42 -16.19 7.56
N ILE A 119 -10.60 -17.00 8.22
CA ILE A 119 -11.07 -17.92 9.26
C ILE A 119 -11.62 -17.13 10.43
N ARG A 120 -10.86 -16.11 10.88
CA ARG A 120 -11.25 -15.24 11.99
C ARG A 120 -10.50 -13.92 11.99
N ILE A 121 -11.12 -12.96 12.67
CA ILE A 121 -10.50 -11.70 13.12
C ILE A 121 -10.74 -11.64 14.63
N HIS A 122 -9.67 -11.51 15.40
CA HIS A 122 -9.80 -11.38 16.84
C HIS A 122 -8.92 -10.25 17.38
N MET A 123 -9.30 -9.74 18.55
CA MET A 123 -8.60 -8.64 19.20
C MET A 123 -7.63 -9.17 20.22
N GLU A 124 -6.50 -8.48 20.34
CA GLU A 124 -5.50 -8.75 21.36
C GLU A 124 -4.72 -7.50 21.74
N GLU A 125 -3.94 -7.56 22.78
CA GLU A 125 -2.98 -6.53 23.14
C GLU A 125 -1.61 -6.80 22.55
N ASP A 126 -0.90 -5.76 22.11
CA ASP A 126 0.49 -5.92 21.67
C ASP A 126 1.44 -6.07 22.87
N ALA A 127 2.53 -6.80 22.69
CA ALA A 127 3.62 -6.91 23.66
C ALA A 127 4.53 -5.68 23.64
N GLY A 128 5.44 -5.55 24.60
CA GLY A 128 6.46 -4.53 24.64
C GLY A 128 7.49 -4.71 23.52
N LYS A 129 8.55 -3.91 23.57
CA LYS A 129 9.67 -3.97 22.64
C LYS A 129 10.93 -4.37 23.38
N LEU A 130 11.57 -5.44 22.92
CA LEU A 130 12.87 -5.87 23.41
C LEU A 130 13.96 -5.34 22.46
N LYS A 131 14.97 -4.67 23.03
CA LYS A 131 16.17 -4.23 22.32
C LYS A 131 17.41 -4.87 22.95
N HIS A 132 18.23 -5.51 22.15
CA HIS A 132 19.53 -6.01 22.59
C HIS A 132 20.57 -4.89 22.51
N GLY A 133 21.56 -4.93 23.42
CA GLY A 133 22.64 -3.96 23.39
C GLY A 133 23.51 -4.14 22.15
N GLU A 134 23.84 -3.04 21.51
CA GLU A 134 24.55 -2.99 20.22
C GLU A 134 26.05 -2.75 20.36
N THR A 135 26.52 -2.33 21.56
CA THR A 135 27.94 -2.06 21.85
C THR A 135 28.57 -3.19 22.67
N PRO A 136 29.91 -3.38 22.64
CA PRO A 136 30.56 -4.38 23.48
C PRO A 136 30.22 -4.30 24.96
N GLU A 137 30.03 -3.07 25.48
CA GLU A 137 29.68 -2.82 26.88
C GLU A 137 28.21 -3.18 27.19
N THR A 138 27.34 -3.12 26.20
CA THR A 138 25.88 -3.36 26.35
C THR A 138 25.43 -4.71 25.81
N ALA A 139 26.28 -5.44 25.11
CA ALA A 139 25.95 -6.72 24.46
C ALA A 139 25.39 -7.81 25.41
N SER A 140 25.71 -7.72 26.71
CA SER A 140 25.18 -8.61 27.76
C SER A 140 23.83 -8.17 28.33
N PHE A 141 23.29 -7.03 27.88
CA PHE A 141 22.02 -6.49 28.37
C PHE A 141 20.95 -6.51 27.30
N SER A 142 19.71 -6.63 27.73
CA SER A 142 18.52 -6.38 26.92
C SER A 142 17.69 -5.28 27.59
N TYR A 143 17.24 -4.34 26.80
CA TYR A 143 16.41 -3.22 27.23
C TYR A 143 14.96 -3.47 26.86
N VAL A 144 14.04 -3.25 27.79
CA VAL A 144 12.61 -3.44 27.56
C VAL A 144 11.91 -2.09 27.55
N ASP A 145 11.17 -1.83 26.49
CA ASP A 145 10.29 -0.68 26.34
C ASP A 145 8.83 -1.15 26.32
N PHE A 146 8.08 -0.75 27.36
CA PHE A 146 6.66 -1.10 27.52
C PHE A 146 5.70 -0.08 26.89
N ASN A 147 6.18 0.93 26.19
CA ASN A 147 5.28 1.89 25.52
C ASN A 147 4.32 1.20 24.57
N ARG A 148 4.76 0.14 23.86
CA ARG A 148 3.91 -0.64 22.97
C ARG A 148 2.98 -1.63 23.69
N THR A 149 3.33 -2.09 24.89
CA THR A 149 2.52 -3.05 25.67
C THR A 149 1.10 -2.55 25.85
N GLY A 150 0.13 -3.35 25.43
CA GLY A 150 -1.29 -3.00 25.52
C GLY A 150 -1.80 -2.09 24.40
N VAL A 151 -1.02 -1.81 23.35
CA VAL A 151 -1.53 -1.18 22.12
C VAL A 151 -2.56 -2.13 21.51
N PRO A 152 -3.75 -1.62 21.08
CA PRO A 152 -4.77 -2.48 20.51
C PRO A 152 -4.32 -3.10 19.20
N LEU A 153 -4.46 -4.41 19.07
CA LEU A 153 -4.06 -5.21 17.94
C LEU A 153 -5.25 -6.04 17.46
N VAL A 154 -5.36 -6.24 16.17
CA VAL A 154 -6.21 -7.27 15.57
C VAL A 154 -5.34 -8.27 14.85
N GLU A 155 -5.61 -9.56 15.07
CA GLU A 155 -5.04 -10.65 14.30
C GLU A 155 -6.06 -11.14 13.28
N ILE A 156 -5.64 -11.21 12.02
CA ILE A 156 -6.45 -11.58 10.86
C ILE A 156 -5.84 -12.86 10.29
N VAL A 157 -6.57 -13.97 10.42
CA VAL A 157 -6.11 -15.30 10.01
C VAL A 157 -6.77 -15.69 8.71
N SER A 158 -5.98 -15.88 7.65
CA SER A 158 -6.49 -16.38 6.38
C SER A 158 -6.60 -17.90 6.36
N GLY A 159 -7.47 -18.42 5.51
CA GLY A 159 -7.48 -19.82 5.12
C GLY A 159 -6.27 -20.18 4.24
N PRO A 160 -6.05 -21.48 4.00
CA PRO A 160 -4.90 -21.99 3.25
C PRO A 160 -5.17 -22.05 1.73
N GLU A 161 -5.82 -21.04 1.16
CA GLU A 161 -6.17 -21.01 -0.28
C GLU A 161 -5.12 -20.37 -1.18
N ILE A 162 -4.15 -19.66 -0.63
CA ILE A 162 -3.10 -18.98 -1.39
C ILE A 162 -2.15 -20.05 -1.98
N ARG A 163 -1.80 -19.89 -3.28
CA ARG A 163 -1.03 -20.90 -4.04
C ARG A 163 0.27 -20.36 -4.62
N SER A 164 0.59 -19.08 -4.45
CA SER A 164 1.86 -18.51 -4.88
C SER A 164 2.33 -17.40 -3.98
N PRO A 165 3.65 -17.08 -3.96
CA PRO A 165 4.18 -15.92 -3.26
C PRO A 165 3.57 -14.60 -3.74
N GLN A 166 3.27 -14.49 -5.02
CA GLN A 166 2.65 -13.30 -5.63
C GLN A 166 1.21 -13.11 -5.14
N GLU A 167 0.40 -14.19 -5.09
CA GLU A 167 -0.94 -14.12 -4.49
C GLU A 167 -0.90 -13.68 -3.02
N ALA A 168 0.11 -14.15 -2.25
CA ALA A 168 0.31 -13.71 -0.87
C ALA A 168 0.60 -12.19 -0.80
N GLY A 169 1.45 -11.69 -1.69
CA GLY A 169 1.73 -10.26 -1.81
C GLY A 169 0.48 -9.45 -2.18
N ASP A 170 -0.33 -9.92 -3.13
CA ASP A 170 -1.59 -9.26 -3.54
C ASP A 170 -2.61 -9.22 -2.41
N TYR A 171 -2.76 -10.33 -1.68
CA TYR A 171 -3.61 -10.38 -0.49
C TYR A 171 -3.18 -9.35 0.56
N LEU A 172 -1.89 -9.27 0.87
CA LEU A 172 -1.37 -8.32 1.87
C LEU A 172 -1.55 -6.86 1.44
N ARG A 173 -1.29 -6.54 0.16
CA ARG A 173 -1.55 -5.21 -0.41
C ARG A 173 -3.01 -4.83 -0.30
N LYS A 174 -3.91 -5.76 -0.63
CA LYS A 174 -5.35 -5.56 -0.55
C LYS A 174 -5.83 -5.34 0.88
N LEU A 175 -5.39 -6.19 1.81
CA LEU A 175 -5.76 -6.09 3.22
C LEU A 175 -5.25 -4.77 3.82
N ARG A 176 -4.00 -4.36 3.51
CA ARG A 176 -3.47 -3.05 3.91
C ARG A 176 -4.33 -1.91 3.38
N ALA A 177 -4.71 -1.96 2.10
CA ALA A 177 -5.56 -0.94 1.51
C ALA A 177 -6.92 -0.84 2.24
N ILE A 178 -7.57 -1.96 2.55
CA ILE A 178 -8.82 -1.98 3.33
C ILE A 178 -8.61 -1.29 4.69
N LEU A 179 -7.56 -1.66 5.43
CA LEU A 179 -7.26 -1.08 6.74
C LEU A 179 -7.02 0.44 6.68
N GLN A 180 -6.32 0.91 5.64
CA GLN A 180 -6.07 2.33 5.41
C GLN A 180 -7.32 3.09 4.98
N TYR A 181 -8.17 2.51 4.13
CA TYR A 181 -9.45 3.11 3.73
C TYR A 181 -10.40 3.25 4.90
N LEU A 182 -10.41 2.28 5.81
CA LEU A 182 -11.17 2.32 7.06
C LEU A 182 -10.57 3.31 8.09
N GLU A 183 -9.35 3.81 7.88
CA GLU A 183 -8.61 4.67 8.82
C GLU A 183 -8.40 4.02 10.20
N ILE A 184 -8.16 2.71 10.22
CA ILE A 184 -7.99 1.95 11.47
C ILE A 184 -6.57 1.45 11.71
N CYS A 185 -5.71 1.46 10.68
CA CYS A 185 -4.29 1.11 10.78
C CYS A 185 -3.48 1.90 9.74
N THR A 186 -2.23 2.23 10.04
CA THR A 186 -1.31 2.88 9.07
C THR A 186 -0.83 1.92 7.99
N GLY A 187 -0.77 0.62 8.29
CA GLY A 187 -0.28 -0.39 7.37
C GLY A 187 1.24 -0.38 7.15
N ASP A 188 2.00 0.19 8.08
CA ASP A 188 3.46 0.35 7.99
C ASP A 188 4.16 -0.89 8.61
N MET A 189 4.81 -1.69 7.76
CA MET A 189 5.54 -2.89 8.20
C MET A 189 6.88 -2.54 8.85
N GLU A 190 7.55 -1.46 8.45
CA GLU A 190 8.84 -1.06 9.02
C GLU A 190 8.70 -0.57 10.46
N LYS A 191 7.60 0.17 10.74
CA LYS A 191 7.25 0.57 12.11
C LYS A 191 6.59 -0.55 12.92
N GLY A 192 6.29 -1.69 12.29
CA GLY A 192 5.64 -2.85 12.93
C GLY A 192 4.17 -2.63 13.26
N THR A 193 3.51 -1.63 12.66
CA THR A 193 2.06 -1.44 12.82
C THR A 193 1.25 -2.42 11.97
N PHE A 194 1.90 -3.04 11.00
CA PHE A 194 1.39 -4.14 10.18
C PHE A 194 2.47 -5.22 10.12
N ARG A 195 2.19 -6.40 10.62
CA ARG A 195 3.11 -7.55 10.65
C ARG A 195 2.44 -8.74 9.99
N CYS A 196 3.23 -9.61 9.39
CA CYS A 196 2.72 -10.82 8.76
C CYS A 196 3.63 -12.00 9.11
N ASP A 197 3.04 -13.08 9.62
CA ASP A 197 3.63 -14.38 9.70
C ASP A 197 3.00 -15.26 8.60
N ALA A 198 3.79 -16.11 7.95
CA ALA A 198 3.32 -16.94 6.86
C ALA A 198 3.49 -18.42 7.20
N ASN A 199 2.43 -19.19 7.04
CA ASN A 199 2.45 -20.64 7.14
C ASN A 199 2.49 -21.23 5.73
N VAL A 200 3.48 -22.07 5.43
CA VAL A 200 3.64 -22.67 4.11
C VAL A 200 3.93 -24.15 4.18
N SER A 201 3.29 -24.91 3.32
CA SER A 201 3.60 -26.32 3.04
C SER A 201 3.56 -26.56 1.54
N VAL A 202 4.14 -27.68 1.08
CA VAL A 202 4.01 -28.14 -0.30
C VAL A 202 3.41 -29.53 -0.31
N ARG A 203 2.60 -29.83 -1.34
CA ARG A 203 2.02 -31.15 -1.56
C ARG A 203 2.07 -31.51 -3.05
N PRO A 204 2.04 -32.79 -3.42
CA PRO A 204 1.83 -33.21 -4.80
C PRO A 204 0.56 -32.59 -5.38
N LYS A 205 0.61 -32.08 -6.58
CA LYS A 205 -0.51 -31.43 -7.25
C LYS A 205 -1.72 -32.38 -7.34
N GLY A 206 -2.87 -31.90 -6.86
CA GLY A 206 -4.12 -32.67 -6.82
C GLY A 206 -4.31 -33.51 -5.56
N GLN A 207 -3.33 -33.60 -4.65
CA GLN A 207 -3.50 -34.22 -3.35
C GLN A 207 -4.39 -33.35 -2.46
N LYS A 208 -5.28 -33.96 -1.66
CA LYS A 208 -6.17 -33.23 -0.74
C LYS A 208 -5.51 -32.91 0.59
N GLU A 209 -4.72 -33.83 1.12
CA GLU A 209 -4.03 -33.70 2.38
C GLU A 209 -2.94 -32.64 2.29
N PHE A 210 -2.80 -31.83 3.33
CA PHE A 210 -1.74 -30.84 3.44
C PHE A 210 -0.38 -31.49 3.72
N GLY A 211 0.68 -30.89 3.22
CA GLY A 211 2.05 -31.23 3.62
C GLY A 211 2.39 -30.68 5.01
N THR A 212 3.60 -31.01 5.48
CA THR A 212 4.10 -30.48 6.75
C THR A 212 4.34 -28.99 6.67
N ARG A 213 3.76 -28.25 7.61
CA ARG A 213 3.76 -26.79 7.68
C ARG A 213 5.05 -26.24 8.28
N THR A 214 5.59 -25.19 7.66
CA THR A 214 6.64 -24.33 8.24
C THR A 214 6.09 -22.92 8.43
N GLU A 215 6.36 -22.33 9.59
CA GLU A 215 6.01 -20.95 9.90
C GLU A 215 7.18 -20.03 9.58
N LEU A 216 6.95 -18.95 8.81
CA LEU A 216 7.94 -17.95 8.46
C LEU A 216 7.70 -16.65 9.21
N LYS A 217 8.77 -16.10 9.82
CA LYS A 217 8.75 -14.87 10.61
C LYS A 217 9.82 -13.87 10.16
N ASN A 218 9.78 -12.68 10.72
CA ASN A 218 10.76 -11.61 10.51
C ASN A 218 10.74 -11.01 9.09
N MET A 219 9.57 -10.89 8.49
CA MET A 219 9.38 -10.28 7.18
C MET A 219 8.82 -8.86 7.36
N ASN A 220 9.62 -7.85 7.05
CA ASN A 220 9.31 -6.43 7.28
C ASN A 220 8.86 -5.67 6.01
N SER A 221 8.56 -6.38 4.93
CA SER A 221 7.96 -5.83 3.70
C SER A 221 7.23 -6.91 2.92
N PHE A 222 6.27 -6.54 2.07
CA PHE A 222 5.57 -7.50 1.21
C PHE A 222 6.53 -8.24 0.28
N ARG A 223 7.54 -7.54 -0.23
CA ARG A 223 8.61 -8.14 -1.04
C ARG A 223 9.39 -9.21 -0.26
N HIS A 224 9.63 -9.00 1.03
CA HIS A 224 10.30 -10.00 1.87
C HIS A 224 9.39 -11.19 2.16
N VAL A 225 8.07 -11.00 2.30
CA VAL A 225 7.11 -12.12 2.39
C VAL A 225 7.15 -12.96 1.11
N GLU A 226 7.05 -12.33 -0.06
CA GLU A 226 7.13 -13.02 -1.35
C GLU A 226 8.43 -13.80 -1.51
N LYS A 227 9.58 -13.19 -1.21
CA LYS A 227 10.89 -13.85 -1.32
C LYS A 227 11.09 -14.99 -0.31
N ALA A 228 10.65 -14.79 0.93
CA ALA A 228 10.73 -15.82 1.96
C ALA A 228 9.89 -17.05 1.59
N LEU A 229 8.67 -16.83 1.10
CA LEU A 229 7.81 -17.89 0.59
C LEU A 229 8.42 -18.58 -0.62
N GLU A 230 8.95 -17.84 -1.58
CA GLU A 230 9.60 -18.42 -2.77
C GLU A 230 10.79 -19.32 -2.38
N TYR A 231 11.64 -18.84 -1.48
CA TYR A 231 12.77 -19.62 -1.00
C TYR A 231 12.32 -20.88 -0.28
N GLU A 232 11.38 -20.76 0.66
CA GLU A 232 10.93 -21.87 1.49
C GLU A 232 10.21 -22.96 0.69
N ILE A 233 9.38 -22.56 -0.29
CA ILE A 233 8.73 -23.49 -1.21
C ILE A 233 9.80 -24.31 -1.97
N LYS A 234 10.82 -23.66 -2.52
CA LYS A 234 11.93 -24.33 -3.22
C LYS A 234 12.68 -25.28 -2.28
N ARG A 235 12.95 -24.84 -1.05
CA ARG A 235 13.63 -25.68 -0.04
C ARG A 235 12.82 -26.94 0.29
N GLN A 236 11.52 -26.79 0.54
CA GLN A 236 10.64 -27.93 0.86
C GLN A 236 10.55 -28.91 -0.30
N ILE A 237 10.39 -28.43 -1.54
CA ILE A 237 10.35 -29.27 -2.74
C ILE A 237 11.67 -30.05 -2.87
N ALA A 238 12.82 -29.37 -2.78
CA ALA A 238 14.13 -30.02 -2.88
C ALA A 238 14.31 -31.11 -1.80
N THR A 239 13.93 -30.81 -0.55
CA THR A 239 13.97 -31.78 0.55
C THR A 239 13.17 -33.04 0.23
N LEU A 240 11.96 -32.89 -0.32
CA LEU A 240 11.07 -34.03 -0.65
C LEU A 240 11.59 -34.81 -1.87
N GLU A 241 12.15 -34.12 -2.86
CA GLU A 241 12.73 -34.76 -4.06
C GLU A 241 14.00 -35.54 -3.75
N ASP A 242 14.78 -35.10 -2.76
CA ASP A 242 15.95 -35.81 -2.23
C ASP A 242 15.55 -36.99 -1.30
N GLY A 243 14.26 -37.24 -1.10
CA GLY A 243 13.74 -38.34 -0.24
C GLY A 243 13.79 -38.03 1.26
N GLY A 244 14.01 -36.75 1.63
CA GLY A 244 13.95 -36.28 3.02
C GLY A 244 12.53 -35.94 3.45
N GLU A 245 12.41 -35.47 4.69
CA GLU A 245 11.14 -35.04 5.29
C GLU A 245 11.20 -33.56 5.69
N VAL A 246 10.09 -32.85 5.46
CA VAL A 246 9.93 -31.49 5.98
C VAL A 246 9.53 -31.56 7.44
N VAL A 247 10.25 -30.84 8.30
CA VAL A 247 9.96 -30.77 9.73
C VAL A 247 9.06 -29.58 10.03
N GLN A 248 8.09 -29.74 10.93
CA GLN A 248 7.28 -28.63 11.41
C GLN A 248 8.11 -27.75 12.34
N GLU A 249 8.43 -26.56 11.88
CA GLU A 249 9.30 -25.62 12.59
C GLU A 249 8.93 -24.17 12.28
N THR A 250 9.41 -23.24 13.11
CA THR A 250 9.43 -21.81 12.82
C THR A 250 10.78 -21.43 12.24
N ARG A 251 10.79 -20.67 11.14
CA ARG A 251 11.99 -20.19 10.45
C ARG A 251 11.99 -18.69 10.34
N LEU A 252 13.15 -18.06 10.53
CA LEU A 252 13.35 -16.63 10.35
C LEU A 252 13.82 -16.34 8.92
N TRP A 253 13.25 -15.32 8.31
CA TRP A 253 13.78 -14.76 7.08
C TRP A 253 15.03 -13.91 7.36
N ASP A 254 16.16 -14.31 6.82
CA ASP A 254 17.41 -13.53 6.83
C ASP A 254 17.47 -12.70 5.55
N VAL A 255 17.30 -11.39 5.69
CA VAL A 255 17.28 -10.43 4.56
C VAL A 255 18.66 -10.35 3.91
N SER A 256 19.73 -10.46 4.69
CA SER A 256 21.12 -10.30 4.20
C SER A 256 21.57 -11.47 3.34
N GLN A 257 21.18 -12.68 3.70
CA GLN A 257 21.52 -13.90 2.98
C GLN A 257 20.45 -14.33 1.97
N GLY A 258 19.21 -13.82 2.10
CA GLY A 258 18.10 -14.21 1.25
C GLY A 258 17.64 -15.66 1.46
N ILE A 259 17.70 -16.16 2.68
CA ILE A 259 17.35 -17.54 3.07
C ILE A 259 16.46 -17.57 4.30
N THR A 260 15.80 -18.69 4.53
CA THR A 260 15.12 -18.98 5.81
C THR A 260 16.05 -19.78 6.72
N ILE A 261 16.16 -19.38 7.99
CA ILE A 261 17.01 -20.04 8.99
C ILE A 261 16.13 -20.65 10.07
N SER A 262 16.32 -21.93 10.39
CA SER A 262 15.59 -22.59 11.48
C SER A 262 15.84 -21.87 12.80
N MET A 263 14.75 -21.48 13.47
CA MET A 263 14.84 -21.15 14.89
C MET A 263 15.04 -22.45 15.66
N ARG A 264 15.96 -22.51 16.64
CA ARG A 264 16.15 -23.67 17.52
C ARG A 264 14.80 -24.26 17.87
N GLY A 265 14.61 -25.53 17.51
CA GLY A 265 13.34 -26.21 17.52
C GLY A 265 12.58 -26.00 18.82
N LYS A 266 11.34 -25.58 18.70
CA LYS A 266 10.38 -25.76 19.77
C LYS A 266 10.09 -27.24 19.80
N GLU A 267 10.77 -27.96 20.67
CA GLU A 267 10.53 -29.39 20.92
C GLU A 267 9.13 -29.67 21.46
N GLU A 268 8.36 -28.63 21.83
CA GLU A 268 6.97 -28.76 22.26
C GLU A 268 6.13 -27.60 21.71
N ALA A 269 4.97 -27.90 21.15
CA ALA A 269 3.93 -26.87 20.92
C ALA A 269 3.64 -26.23 22.27
N HIS A 270 3.88 -24.93 22.42
CA HIS A 270 3.58 -24.24 23.67
C HIS A 270 2.10 -24.42 24.01
N ASP A 271 1.82 -25.13 25.07
CA ASP A 271 0.51 -25.14 25.71
C ASP A 271 0.34 -23.78 26.40
N TYR A 272 -0.34 -22.86 25.74
CA TYR A 272 -0.60 -21.53 26.29
C TYR A 272 -1.63 -21.52 27.42
N ARG A 273 -2.26 -22.65 27.73
CA ARG A 273 -3.22 -22.81 28.83
C ARG A 273 -4.23 -21.65 28.83
N TYR A 274 -4.87 -21.48 27.69
CA TYR A 274 -5.90 -20.43 27.56
C TYR A 274 -7.02 -20.62 28.58
N PHE A 275 -7.43 -19.53 29.21
CA PHE A 275 -8.65 -19.45 30.00
C PHE A 275 -9.24 -18.04 29.92
N PRO A 276 -10.57 -17.88 30.10
CA PRO A 276 -11.22 -16.57 30.10
C PRO A 276 -10.57 -15.64 31.10
N ASP A 277 -10.29 -14.38 30.70
CA ASP A 277 -9.75 -13.39 31.63
C ASP A 277 -10.80 -13.05 32.70
N PRO A 278 -10.51 -13.28 34.00
CA PRO A 278 -11.49 -13.09 35.06
C PRO A 278 -11.78 -11.60 35.36
N ASP A 279 -10.93 -10.69 34.92
CA ASP A 279 -11.04 -9.26 35.18
C ASP A 279 -11.79 -8.53 34.03
N LEU A 280 -12.10 -9.23 32.93
CA LEU A 280 -12.82 -8.69 31.78
C LEU A 280 -14.21 -9.30 31.67
N VAL A 281 -15.21 -8.46 31.60
CA VAL A 281 -16.59 -8.91 31.32
C VAL A 281 -16.72 -9.35 29.87
N PRO A 282 -17.61 -10.32 29.56
CA PRO A 282 -17.89 -10.72 28.20
C PRO A 282 -18.29 -9.52 27.31
N LEU A 283 -17.74 -9.47 26.11
CA LEU A 283 -18.06 -8.47 25.13
C LEU A 283 -19.37 -8.85 24.42
N LYS A 284 -20.41 -8.05 24.62
CA LYS A 284 -21.69 -8.17 23.89
C LYS A 284 -21.73 -7.15 22.78
N VAL A 285 -21.93 -7.60 21.56
CA VAL A 285 -22.04 -6.74 20.36
C VAL A 285 -23.50 -6.81 19.89
N GLU A 286 -24.19 -5.68 20.02
CA GLU A 286 -25.58 -5.55 19.57
C GLU A 286 -25.63 -5.39 18.04
N GLU A 287 -26.56 -6.06 17.39
CA GLU A 287 -26.77 -5.98 15.94
C GLU A 287 -26.99 -4.54 15.45
N LYS A 288 -27.69 -3.74 16.24
CA LYS A 288 -27.88 -2.31 15.96
C LYS A 288 -26.56 -1.56 15.81
N TRP A 289 -25.60 -1.83 16.68
CA TRP A 289 -24.27 -1.21 16.59
C TRP A 289 -23.52 -1.65 15.33
N VAL A 290 -23.59 -2.93 14.98
CA VAL A 290 -23.01 -3.45 13.73
C VAL A 290 -23.62 -2.77 12.51
N GLU A 291 -24.96 -2.60 12.48
CA GLU A 291 -25.66 -1.93 11.38
C GLU A 291 -25.33 -0.43 11.30
N GLU A 292 -25.17 0.24 12.43
CA GLU A 292 -24.72 1.64 12.47
C GLU A 292 -23.29 1.76 11.87
N ILE A 293 -22.39 0.85 12.24
CA ILE A 293 -21.04 0.79 11.69
C ILE A 293 -21.08 0.49 10.19
N ARG A 294 -21.89 -0.47 9.74
CA ARG A 294 -22.06 -0.83 8.32
C ARG A 294 -22.49 0.36 7.47
N LYS A 295 -23.47 1.12 7.95
CA LYS A 295 -23.96 2.34 7.26
C LYS A 295 -22.92 3.47 7.22
N GLY A 296 -22.00 3.48 8.17
CA GLY A 296 -20.95 4.48 8.28
C GLY A 296 -19.62 4.07 7.59
N LEU A 297 -19.55 2.90 6.93
CA LEU A 297 -18.34 2.51 6.22
C LEU A 297 -18.06 3.46 5.06
N PRO A 298 -16.78 3.86 4.86
CA PRO A 298 -16.38 4.57 3.66
C PRO A 298 -16.47 3.65 2.43
N GLU A 299 -16.48 4.24 1.24
CA GLU A 299 -16.29 3.48 0.00
C GLU A 299 -14.98 2.70 0.07
N LEU A 300 -15.04 1.39 -0.17
CA LEU A 300 -13.88 0.50 -0.12
C LEU A 300 -13.06 0.52 -1.43
N PRO A 301 -11.80 0.03 -1.44
CA PRO A 301 -10.93 0.10 -2.63
C PRO A 301 -11.56 -0.47 -3.90
N ASP A 302 -12.27 -1.60 -3.82
CA ASP A 302 -12.90 -2.23 -4.99
C ASP A 302 -14.08 -1.44 -5.51
N GLU A 303 -14.96 -0.97 -4.62
CA GLU A 303 -16.09 -0.12 -4.97
C GLU A 303 -15.60 1.17 -5.64
N LYS A 304 -14.54 1.76 -5.10
CA LYS A 304 -13.90 2.96 -5.64
C LYS A 304 -13.27 2.70 -7.02
N LYS A 305 -12.59 1.57 -7.19
CA LYS A 305 -12.04 1.13 -8.48
C LYS A 305 -13.15 0.99 -9.53
N GLU A 306 -14.22 0.24 -9.22
CA GLU A 306 -15.34 0.06 -10.11
C GLU A 306 -16.03 1.39 -10.45
N ARG A 307 -16.15 2.28 -9.48
CA ARG A 307 -16.66 3.63 -9.70
C ARG A 307 -15.74 4.45 -10.61
N PHE A 308 -14.44 4.40 -10.43
CA PHE A 308 -13.47 5.13 -11.29
C PHE A 308 -13.57 4.66 -12.74
N VAL A 309 -13.62 3.36 -12.98
CA VAL A 309 -13.81 2.80 -14.34
C VAL A 309 -15.12 3.31 -14.94
N ARG A 310 -16.22 3.22 -14.20
CA ARG A 310 -17.55 3.61 -14.70
C ARG A 310 -17.72 5.12 -14.86
N GLN A 311 -17.31 5.89 -13.85
CA GLN A 311 -17.55 7.34 -13.78
C GLN A 311 -16.56 8.13 -14.65
N TYR A 312 -15.28 7.76 -14.59
CA TYR A 312 -14.20 8.50 -15.24
C TYR A 312 -13.76 7.88 -16.57
N GLN A 313 -14.29 6.70 -16.93
CA GLN A 313 -13.96 6.00 -18.18
C GLN A 313 -12.46 5.80 -18.38
N ILE A 314 -11.72 5.55 -17.30
CA ILE A 314 -10.30 5.18 -17.32
C ILE A 314 -10.14 3.66 -17.40
N PRO A 315 -8.99 3.15 -17.89
CA PRO A 315 -8.71 1.72 -17.90
C PRO A 315 -8.76 1.08 -16.51
N ASP A 316 -9.14 -0.20 -16.44
CA ASP A 316 -9.19 -0.95 -15.18
C ASP A 316 -7.85 -0.96 -14.45
N TYR A 317 -6.75 -1.11 -15.20
CA TYR A 317 -5.39 -1.06 -14.65
C TYR A 317 -5.05 0.29 -14.01
N ASP A 318 -5.42 1.41 -14.66
CA ASP A 318 -5.19 2.75 -14.12
C ASP A 318 -6.02 2.95 -12.84
N ALA A 319 -7.31 2.54 -12.89
CA ALA A 319 -8.20 2.63 -11.75
C ALA A 319 -7.68 1.84 -10.55
N GLU A 320 -7.12 0.64 -10.76
CA GLU A 320 -6.53 -0.17 -9.70
C GLU A 320 -5.35 0.53 -9.01
N ILE A 321 -4.44 1.11 -9.79
CA ILE A 321 -3.30 1.84 -9.22
C ILE A 321 -3.75 3.12 -8.52
N LEU A 322 -4.64 3.90 -9.16
CA LEU A 322 -5.14 5.16 -8.61
C LEU A 322 -6.03 4.99 -7.36
N THR A 323 -6.49 3.77 -7.08
CA THR A 323 -7.25 3.44 -5.86
C THR A 323 -6.49 2.53 -4.91
N SER A 324 -5.20 2.26 -5.17
CA SER A 324 -4.38 1.37 -4.34
C SER A 324 -4.19 1.89 -2.91
N THR A 325 -4.21 3.20 -2.72
CA THR A 325 -4.28 3.84 -1.41
C THR A 325 -5.39 4.90 -1.38
N LYS A 326 -5.95 5.17 -0.19
CA LYS A 326 -6.97 6.20 -0.02
C LYS A 326 -6.45 7.58 -0.48
N ALA A 327 -5.23 7.93 -0.11
CA ALA A 327 -4.61 9.20 -0.44
C ALA A 327 -4.46 9.38 -1.97
N MET A 328 -4.05 8.34 -2.70
CA MET A 328 -3.95 8.36 -4.16
C MET A 328 -5.31 8.59 -4.82
N GLY A 329 -6.34 7.89 -4.35
CA GLY A 329 -7.70 8.07 -4.86
C GLY A 329 -8.25 9.47 -4.62
N VAL A 330 -8.01 10.05 -3.44
CA VAL A 330 -8.40 11.42 -3.11
C VAL A 330 -7.64 12.43 -3.97
N TYR A 331 -6.34 12.24 -4.15
CA TYR A 331 -5.52 13.10 -5.00
C TYR A 331 -6.05 13.13 -6.45
N TYR A 332 -6.34 11.96 -7.02
CA TYR A 332 -6.89 11.85 -8.37
C TYR A 332 -8.26 12.57 -8.50
N GLU A 333 -9.18 12.32 -7.57
CA GLU A 333 -10.51 12.93 -7.58
C GLU A 333 -10.44 14.45 -7.46
N GLU A 334 -9.54 14.96 -6.62
CA GLU A 334 -9.33 16.40 -6.47
C GLU A 334 -8.75 17.02 -7.75
N CYS A 335 -7.79 16.36 -8.40
CA CYS A 335 -7.29 16.80 -9.71
C CYS A 335 -8.41 16.83 -10.75
N VAL A 336 -9.24 15.78 -10.85
CA VAL A 336 -10.36 15.71 -11.81
C VAL A 336 -11.42 16.76 -11.51
N ARG A 337 -11.68 17.07 -10.23
CA ARG A 337 -12.58 18.15 -9.83
C ARG A 337 -12.12 19.51 -10.33
N LEU A 338 -10.80 19.78 -10.29
CA LEU A 338 -10.20 21.03 -10.70
C LEU A 338 -9.97 21.11 -12.22
N PHE A 339 -9.66 19.98 -12.84
CA PHE A 339 -9.43 19.83 -14.27
C PHE A 339 -10.24 18.65 -14.81
N PRO A 340 -11.45 18.87 -15.38
CA PRO A 340 -12.44 17.84 -15.69
C PRO A 340 -12.09 17.05 -16.97
N GLU A 341 -10.88 16.51 -17.06
CA GLU A 341 -10.41 15.58 -18.09
C GLU A 341 -9.77 14.34 -17.43
N PRO A 342 -10.58 13.39 -16.96
CA PRO A 342 -10.12 12.25 -16.17
C PRO A 342 -8.97 11.45 -16.80
N LYS A 343 -9.03 11.19 -18.11
CA LYS A 343 -7.98 10.44 -18.83
C LYS A 343 -6.66 11.19 -18.88
N THR A 344 -6.70 12.53 -19.06
CA THR A 344 -5.50 13.35 -19.06
C THR A 344 -4.86 13.34 -17.67
N VAL A 345 -5.65 13.50 -16.61
CA VAL A 345 -5.17 13.42 -15.23
C VAL A 345 -4.56 12.03 -14.95
N SER A 346 -5.28 10.94 -15.31
CA SER A 346 -4.78 9.58 -15.15
C SER A 346 -3.43 9.39 -15.83
N ASN A 347 -3.30 9.78 -17.10
CA ASN A 347 -2.06 9.65 -17.85
C ASN A 347 -0.87 10.36 -17.20
N TRP A 348 -1.08 11.56 -16.67
CA TRP A 348 -0.02 12.33 -15.99
C TRP A 348 0.35 11.72 -14.62
N MET A 349 -0.64 11.27 -13.88
CA MET A 349 -0.38 10.58 -12.62
C MET A 349 0.36 9.25 -12.85
N MET A 350 -0.11 8.43 -13.78
CA MET A 350 0.49 7.12 -14.10
C MET A 350 1.90 7.25 -14.71
N GLY A 351 2.12 8.28 -15.54
CA GLY A 351 3.39 8.51 -16.21
C GLY A 351 4.41 9.27 -15.37
N GLU A 352 4.14 10.55 -15.15
CA GLU A 352 5.14 11.45 -14.58
C GLU A 352 5.15 11.42 -13.05
N LEU A 353 3.98 11.53 -12.41
CA LEU A 353 3.90 11.64 -10.95
C LEU A 353 4.38 10.35 -10.24
N LEU A 354 3.87 9.19 -10.65
CA LEU A 354 4.26 7.91 -10.05
C LEU A 354 5.72 7.56 -10.32
N ARG A 355 6.29 8.01 -11.45
CA ARG A 355 7.71 7.82 -11.74
C ARG A 355 8.57 8.54 -10.71
N GLU A 356 8.27 9.81 -10.42
CA GLU A 356 9.04 10.60 -9.46
C GLU A 356 8.86 10.10 -8.02
N LEU A 357 7.61 9.77 -7.62
CA LEU A 357 7.35 9.20 -6.30
C LEU A 357 8.12 7.89 -6.08
N LYS A 358 8.14 7.01 -7.10
CA LYS A 358 8.87 5.74 -7.04
C LYS A 358 10.39 5.95 -7.00
N HIS A 359 10.90 6.94 -7.73
CA HIS A 359 12.33 7.27 -7.72
C HIS A 359 12.78 7.74 -6.34
N ASP A 360 11.99 8.55 -5.68
CA ASP A 360 12.30 9.13 -4.37
C ASP A 360 11.80 8.27 -3.18
N GLU A 361 11.20 7.10 -3.45
CA GLU A 361 10.58 6.22 -2.44
C GLU A 361 9.57 6.94 -1.54
N ARG A 362 8.77 7.85 -2.12
CA ARG A 362 7.75 8.67 -1.41
C ARG A 362 6.35 8.15 -1.68
N GLU A 363 5.50 8.29 -0.67
CA GLU A 363 4.05 8.14 -0.82
C GLU A 363 3.40 9.44 -1.35
N ILE A 364 2.16 9.35 -1.87
CA ILE A 364 1.47 10.48 -2.51
C ILE A 364 1.20 11.67 -1.57
N ASP A 365 1.01 11.42 -0.29
CA ASP A 365 0.81 12.46 0.74
C ASP A 365 2.09 13.29 1.02
N GLN A 366 3.24 12.77 0.63
CA GLN A 366 4.53 13.46 0.68
C GLN A 366 4.89 14.15 -0.64
N CYS A 367 4.00 14.09 -1.64
CA CYS A 367 4.26 14.67 -2.96
C CYS A 367 4.34 16.20 -2.89
N PRO A 368 5.44 16.83 -3.38
CA PRO A 368 5.56 18.28 -3.43
C PRO A 368 4.56 18.93 -4.38
N VAL A 369 4.11 18.19 -5.41
CA VAL A 369 3.11 18.66 -6.37
C VAL A 369 1.72 18.39 -5.82
N THR A 370 0.97 19.43 -5.50
CA THR A 370 -0.41 19.32 -5.02
C THR A 370 -1.37 19.03 -6.18
N PRO A 371 -2.60 18.53 -5.91
CA PRO A 371 -3.65 18.41 -6.94
C PRO A 371 -3.91 19.72 -7.67
N GLN A 372 -3.86 20.86 -6.96
CA GLN A 372 -4.04 22.20 -7.53
C GLN A 372 -2.93 22.53 -8.54
N HIS A 373 -1.67 22.27 -8.16
CA HIS A 373 -0.52 22.54 -9.04
C HIS A 373 -0.59 21.68 -10.32
N LEU A 374 -0.93 20.40 -10.19
CA LEU A 374 -1.09 19.53 -11.35
C LEU A 374 -2.22 19.99 -12.26
N ALA A 375 -3.40 20.30 -11.70
CA ALA A 375 -4.56 20.75 -12.44
C ALA A 375 -4.30 22.09 -13.17
N GLU A 376 -3.62 23.04 -12.52
CA GLU A 376 -3.24 24.33 -13.12
C GLU A 376 -2.28 24.14 -14.30
N MET A 377 -1.24 23.32 -14.14
CA MET A 377 -0.32 22.96 -15.22
C MET A 377 -1.04 22.31 -16.41
N LEU A 378 -1.96 21.40 -16.15
CA LEU A 378 -2.78 20.75 -17.18
C LEU A 378 -3.71 21.75 -17.89
N SER A 379 -4.25 22.72 -17.18
CA SER A 379 -5.04 23.82 -17.75
C SER A 379 -4.21 24.67 -18.68
N MET A 380 -3.00 25.07 -18.28
CA MET A 380 -2.06 25.82 -19.13
C MET A 380 -1.70 25.02 -20.40
N MET A 381 -1.54 23.71 -20.29
CA MET A 381 -1.29 22.86 -21.45
C MET A 381 -2.51 22.78 -22.38
N LYS A 382 -3.72 22.67 -21.85
CA LYS A 382 -4.97 22.65 -22.61
C LYS A 382 -5.22 23.97 -23.35
N GLU A 383 -4.94 25.08 -22.70
CA GLU A 383 -5.06 26.45 -23.26
C GLU A 383 -3.96 26.75 -24.29
N GLY A 384 -2.93 25.90 -24.39
CA GLY A 384 -1.82 26.12 -25.32
C GLY A 384 -0.77 27.11 -24.81
N THR A 385 -0.84 27.54 -23.56
CA THR A 385 0.16 28.40 -22.91
C THR A 385 1.52 27.71 -22.84
N ILE A 386 1.51 26.39 -22.63
CA ILE A 386 2.69 25.50 -22.64
C ILE A 386 2.45 24.29 -23.51
N SER A 387 3.49 23.79 -24.17
CA SER A 387 3.43 22.54 -24.91
C SER A 387 3.55 21.33 -23.98
N GLY A 388 3.14 20.14 -24.44
CA GLY A 388 3.30 18.91 -23.66
C GLY A 388 4.76 18.61 -23.27
N LYS A 389 5.74 19.04 -24.09
CA LYS A 389 7.17 18.93 -23.74
C LYS A 389 7.52 19.88 -22.59
N ILE A 390 7.11 21.16 -22.72
CA ILE A 390 7.34 22.16 -21.67
C ILE A 390 6.62 21.76 -20.38
N ALA A 391 5.42 21.16 -20.45
CA ALA A 391 4.70 20.70 -19.29
C ALA A 391 5.48 19.65 -18.48
N LYS A 392 6.27 18.79 -19.15
CA LYS A 392 7.17 17.84 -18.44
C LYS A 392 8.28 18.55 -17.69
N ASP A 393 8.93 19.52 -18.34
CA ASP A 393 9.99 20.33 -17.72
C ASP A 393 9.41 21.13 -16.53
N VAL A 394 8.19 21.67 -16.66
CA VAL A 394 7.47 22.37 -15.57
C VAL A 394 7.15 21.40 -14.43
N PHE A 395 6.69 20.17 -14.74
CA PHE A 395 6.38 19.18 -13.74
C PHE A 395 7.62 18.79 -12.92
N GLU A 396 8.76 18.54 -13.57
CA GLU A 396 10.02 18.24 -12.89
C GLU A 396 10.45 19.37 -11.96
N GLU A 397 10.32 20.64 -12.40
CA GLU A 397 10.64 21.78 -11.56
C GLU A 397 9.63 21.94 -10.40
N MET A 398 8.33 21.71 -10.63
CA MET A 398 7.31 21.67 -9.58
C MET A 398 7.63 20.59 -8.54
N TYR A 399 7.99 19.39 -8.99
CA TYR A 399 8.30 18.28 -8.10
C TYR A 399 9.55 18.56 -7.25
N ARG A 400 10.57 19.19 -7.85
CA ARG A 400 11.81 19.56 -7.16
C ARG A 400 11.62 20.69 -6.13
N THR A 401 10.75 21.68 -6.42
CA THR A 401 10.65 22.94 -5.65
C THR A 401 9.36 23.10 -4.85
N GLY A 402 8.32 22.35 -5.17
CA GLY A 402 6.96 22.59 -4.68
C GLY A 402 6.31 23.88 -5.22
N GLY A 403 6.91 24.48 -6.25
CA GLY A 403 6.50 25.78 -6.78
C GLY A 403 5.23 25.73 -7.63
N TYR A 404 4.57 26.89 -7.76
CA TYR A 404 3.40 27.07 -8.61
C TYR A 404 3.76 27.04 -10.10
N PRO A 405 3.02 26.31 -10.95
CA PRO A 405 3.36 26.15 -12.37
C PRO A 405 3.41 27.49 -13.13
N GLU A 406 2.46 28.39 -12.93
CA GLU A 406 2.45 29.71 -13.58
C GLU A 406 3.72 30.52 -13.25
N LYS A 407 4.15 30.52 -11.98
CA LYS A 407 5.36 31.20 -11.54
C LYS A 407 6.61 30.61 -12.20
N ILE A 408 6.72 29.27 -12.23
CA ILE A 408 7.84 28.55 -12.86
C ILE A 408 7.91 28.90 -14.35
N VAL A 409 6.77 28.81 -15.05
CA VAL A 409 6.69 29.14 -16.50
C VAL A 409 7.15 30.55 -16.77
N ARG A 410 6.73 31.51 -15.94
CA ARG A 410 7.10 32.93 -16.08
C ARG A 410 8.60 33.16 -15.82
N GLU A 411 9.13 32.62 -14.71
CA GLU A 411 10.53 32.81 -14.32
C GLU A 411 11.51 32.17 -15.31
N LYS A 412 11.15 30.98 -15.84
CA LYS A 412 11.96 30.24 -16.82
C LYS A 412 11.74 30.76 -18.28
N GLY A 413 10.76 31.61 -18.50
CA GLY A 413 10.39 32.08 -19.84
C GLY A 413 9.90 30.94 -20.75
N TRP A 414 9.20 29.96 -20.20
CA TRP A 414 8.70 28.75 -20.90
C TRP A 414 7.30 28.95 -21.52
N VAL A 415 6.89 30.20 -21.71
CA VAL A 415 5.63 30.52 -22.38
C VAL A 415 5.73 30.15 -23.86
N GLN A 416 4.70 29.50 -24.38
CA GLN A 416 4.59 29.16 -25.79
C GLN A 416 4.27 30.40 -26.61
N ILE A 417 4.88 30.54 -27.78
CA ILE A 417 4.54 31.59 -28.72
C ILE A 417 3.23 31.19 -29.41
N VAL A 418 2.17 31.96 -29.16
CA VAL A 418 0.83 31.75 -29.74
C VAL A 418 0.46 32.90 -30.67
N ASP A 419 1.31 33.91 -30.78
CA ASP A 419 1.11 35.03 -31.74
C ASP A 419 1.29 34.53 -33.17
N GLU A 420 0.19 34.57 -33.94
CA GLU A 420 0.15 34.05 -35.31
C GLU A 420 1.15 34.79 -36.21
N GLY A 421 1.31 36.11 -36.02
CA GLY A 421 2.24 36.92 -36.81
C GLY A 421 3.71 36.62 -36.52
N GLU A 422 4.06 36.27 -35.27
CA GLU A 422 5.42 35.85 -34.90
C GLU A 422 5.74 34.48 -35.46
N ILE A 423 4.78 33.52 -35.37
CA ILE A 423 4.94 32.19 -35.94
C ILE A 423 4.97 32.25 -37.47
N GLU A 424 4.14 33.10 -38.12
CA GLU A 424 4.12 33.29 -39.56
C GLU A 424 5.47 33.76 -40.09
N LYS A 425 6.11 34.73 -39.42
CA LYS A 425 7.47 35.18 -39.77
C LYS A 425 8.51 34.05 -39.66
N ALA A 426 8.40 33.19 -38.65
CA ALA A 426 9.30 32.05 -38.50
C ALA A 426 9.06 31.00 -39.60
N VAL A 427 7.79 30.76 -39.99
CA VAL A 427 7.41 29.89 -41.11
C VAL A 427 7.95 30.45 -42.43
N GLU A 428 7.78 31.73 -42.71
CA GLU A 428 8.29 32.39 -43.93
C GLU A 428 9.81 32.26 -44.03
N LYS A 429 10.53 32.56 -42.95
CA LYS A 429 11.99 32.37 -42.90
C LYS A 429 12.42 30.92 -43.15
N ALA A 430 11.69 29.94 -42.58
CA ALA A 430 12.00 28.54 -42.81
C ALA A 430 11.77 28.11 -44.27
N ILE A 431 10.74 28.65 -44.92
CA ILE A 431 10.42 28.43 -46.34
C ILE A 431 11.47 29.10 -47.22
N GLU A 432 11.77 30.38 -46.99
CA GLU A 432 12.75 31.15 -47.77
C GLU A 432 14.18 30.56 -47.69
N ALA A 433 14.57 30.08 -46.54
CA ALA A 433 15.87 29.46 -46.32
C ALA A 433 16.04 28.11 -47.03
N ASN A 434 14.95 27.49 -47.47
CA ASN A 434 14.95 26.09 -47.97
C ASN A 434 14.19 25.96 -49.32
N PRO A 435 14.50 26.72 -50.36
CA PRO A 435 13.71 26.77 -51.60
C PRO A 435 13.69 25.43 -52.36
N LYS A 436 14.76 24.67 -52.31
CA LYS A 436 14.82 23.36 -52.95
C LYS A 436 13.88 22.34 -52.28
N GLN A 437 13.82 22.34 -50.97
CA GLN A 437 12.92 21.45 -50.20
C GLN A 437 11.44 21.86 -50.42
N VAL A 438 11.14 23.14 -50.58
CA VAL A 438 9.79 23.61 -50.93
C VAL A 438 9.37 23.07 -52.30
N GLU A 439 10.23 23.15 -53.31
CA GLU A 439 9.97 22.61 -54.63
C GLU A 439 9.76 21.09 -54.61
N ASP A 440 10.59 20.36 -53.87
CA ASP A 440 10.48 18.94 -53.66
C ASP A 440 9.18 18.55 -52.93
N TYR A 441 8.76 19.29 -51.91
CA TYR A 441 7.48 19.11 -51.24
C TYR A 441 6.29 19.29 -52.21
N ARG A 442 6.31 20.37 -52.99
CA ARG A 442 5.28 20.64 -54.04
C ARG A 442 5.23 19.57 -55.15
N LYS A 443 6.34 18.88 -55.40
CA LYS A 443 6.43 17.71 -56.31
C LYS A 443 5.94 16.40 -55.68
N GLY A 444 5.36 16.45 -54.45
CA GLY A 444 4.73 15.30 -53.78
C GLY A 444 5.56 14.58 -52.72
N LYS A 445 6.74 15.10 -52.33
CA LYS A 445 7.52 14.54 -51.24
C LYS A 445 6.98 14.96 -49.85
N GLU A 446 5.81 14.50 -49.48
CA GLU A 446 5.11 14.87 -48.25
C GLU A 446 5.94 14.70 -46.97
N LYS A 447 6.91 13.79 -46.93
CA LYS A 447 7.81 13.57 -45.79
C LYS A 447 8.62 14.82 -45.42
N LEU A 448 8.81 15.76 -46.35
CA LEU A 448 9.48 17.06 -46.10
C LEU A 448 8.67 18.03 -45.23
N PHE A 449 7.37 17.77 -45.01
CA PHE A 449 6.57 18.57 -44.11
C PHE A 449 7.15 18.55 -42.65
N GLY A 450 7.57 17.39 -42.19
CA GLY A 450 8.22 17.22 -40.85
C GLY A 450 9.55 17.97 -40.77
N PHE A 451 10.31 18.10 -41.87
CA PHE A 451 11.53 18.90 -41.94
C PHE A 451 11.22 20.40 -41.68
N PHE A 452 10.18 20.96 -42.35
CA PHE A 452 9.80 22.37 -42.14
C PHE A 452 9.29 22.64 -40.74
N VAL A 453 8.51 21.70 -40.17
CA VAL A 453 8.11 21.81 -38.76
C VAL A 453 9.33 21.87 -37.85
N GLY A 454 10.34 20.98 -38.08
CA GLY A 454 11.58 20.95 -37.34
C GLY A 454 12.39 22.30 -37.44
N GLU A 455 12.46 22.90 -38.65
CA GLU A 455 13.16 24.17 -38.84
C GLU A 455 12.45 25.36 -38.14
N VAL A 456 11.12 25.42 -38.19
CA VAL A 456 10.35 26.45 -37.45
C VAL A 456 10.53 26.25 -35.95
N MET A 457 10.43 25.02 -35.46
CA MET A 457 10.63 24.71 -34.03
C MET A 457 12.05 25.05 -33.56
N LYS A 458 13.07 24.82 -34.40
CA LYS A 458 14.45 25.18 -34.11
C LYS A 458 14.64 26.70 -34.02
N GLN A 459 14.08 27.48 -34.97
CA GLN A 459 14.14 28.95 -34.97
C GLN A 459 13.45 29.57 -33.76
N THR A 460 12.34 28.99 -33.34
CA THR A 460 11.56 29.41 -32.16
C THR A 460 12.03 28.77 -30.85
N ARG A 461 13.15 28.06 -30.88
CA ARG A 461 13.71 27.32 -29.73
C ARG A 461 12.69 26.38 -29.04
N GLY A 462 11.81 25.75 -29.83
CA GLY A 462 10.77 24.86 -29.33
C GLY A 462 9.55 25.58 -28.73
N LYS A 463 9.48 26.91 -28.80
CA LYS A 463 8.41 27.71 -28.16
C LYS A 463 7.18 27.96 -29.03
N ALA A 464 7.25 27.78 -30.36
CA ALA A 464 6.08 27.95 -31.23
C ALA A 464 5.00 26.88 -30.97
N ASN A 465 3.73 27.29 -31.04
CA ASN A 465 2.61 26.35 -30.94
C ASN A 465 2.60 25.38 -32.13
N PRO A 466 2.80 24.05 -31.93
CA PRO A 466 2.92 23.09 -33.04
C PRO A 466 1.69 23.04 -33.93
N LYS A 467 0.49 23.28 -33.40
CA LYS A 467 -0.75 23.28 -34.19
C LYS A 467 -0.77 24.46 -35.14
N LEU A 468 -0.49 25.66 -34.62
CA LEU A 468 -0.40 26.90 -35.47
C LEU A 468 0.72 26.77 -36.48
N VAL A 469 1.88 26.22 -36.11
CA VAL A 469 2.98 25.96 -37.05
C VAL A 469 2.52 25.01 -38.17
N ASN A 470 1.84 23.95 -37.86
CA ASN A 470 1.33 22.99 -38.85
C ASN A 470 0.30 23.64 -39.79
N ASP A 471 -0.63 24.42 -39.25
CA ASP A 471 -1.68 25.05 -40.01
C ASP A 471 -1.11 26.13 -40.97
N LEU A 472 -0.18 26.95 -40.47
CA LEU A 472 0.51 27.96 -41.30
C LEU A 472 1.42 27.34 -42.37
N LEU A 473 2.18 26.30 -42.00
CA LEU A 473 2.99 25.55 -42.99
C LEU A 473 2.13 24.90 -44.08
N ARG A 474 1.00 24.31 -43.75
CA ARG A 474 0.08 23.75 -44.74
C ARG A 474 -0.47 24.78 -45.67
N LYS A 475 -0.80 25.98 -45.14
CA LYS A 475 -1.31 27.11 -45.91
C LYS A 475 -0.25 27.66 -46.88
N LYS A 476 0.99 27.89 -46.38
CA LYS A 476 2.06 28.53 -47.13
C LYS A 476 2.85 27.62 -48.10
N LEU A 477 2.94 26.31 -47.80
CA LEU A 477 3.60 25.32 -48.67
C LEU A 477 2.74 24.90 -49.86
N LYS A 478 1.40 24.98 -49.76
CA LYS A 478 0.50 24.64 -50.84
C LYS A 478 0.42 25.76 -51.93
N GLY A 479 0.85 26.96 -51.62
CA GLY A 479 0.84 28.14 -52.52
C GLY A 479 -0.45 28.86 -52.48
#